data_1c5aa2b754785fdb484492d49ee28a00
#
_entry.id   1c5aa2b754785fdb484492d49ee28a00
#
_cell.length_a   1.000
_cell.length_b   1.000
_cell.length_c   1.000
_cell.angle_alpha   90.00
_cell.angle_beta   90.00
_cell.angle_gamma   90.00
#
_symmetry.space_group_name_H-M   'P 1'
#
loop_
_entity.id
_entity.type
_entity.pdbx_description
1 polymer ?
#
loop_
_entity_poly.entity_id
_entity_poly.type
_entity_poly.pdbx_seq_one_letter_code
_entity_poly.pdbx_strand_id
1 'polypeptide(L)'
;MAPRDEKSPLLPTSANDTEPPVDVKQEFLGLSSIALQVSLATFARIALYSIDYAFLGHLGTTELAAASLASVWTTVPLLTVWSSMSAIVTLCGQAWGAGNGKLTGIWLQMGLVLVTLCTPVLMLYYWFVEFGLRASTDEEEVVQLGVRFARILMFSIWPNLVYVCLRLYFQAMGVMMPTTVVGTLSMAVSVAANNYFIYGAFGWTGLGFDGSALATVVASWFQPTALTWYCVVYKKMHLQAWGGWDLSEFTRERMTVFYNNSAPAAVNSLVSNVASSALSLIAAWLGADIIAANAIVSGFWRLLWALFWGFGSGTQIRVSNLLGANRPNAAKTLSILGFGCTVVTVTVLALITLLFRADVFRLYTNDGDLLNVCVAVLPIFVVAFMVEATEMVFASILSAMGQVHITAWTSTLATWLVELPAAYVLAIVLEGGFAALWYSICLMEVVKLTVYVVVLRRIDFAAMAREAVKNMEVEDEGEEVNVAVAEGGATALGANTGLPFPVPTTLLTPSGLVHQWDLVDDGVHQHQRHSVVDTVQSAAA
;
A
#
# COMPACT_ATOMS: atom_id res chain seq x y z
N MET A 1 -39.69 15.39 -22.28
CA MET A 1 -38.28 15.21 -21.90
C MET A 1 -37.49 15.20 -23.19
N ALA A 2 -36.73 16.26 -23.49
CA ALA A 2 -35.94 16.37 -24.70
C ALA A 2 -34.69 15.47 -24.58
N PRO A 3 -34.20 14.85 -25.65
CA PRO A 3 -32.98 14.06 -25.65
C PRO A 3 -31.80 14.99 -25.34
N ARG A 4 -30.97 14.62 -24.39
CA ARG A 4 -29.70 15.29 -24.08
C ARG A 4 -28.72 15.00 -25.24
N ASP A 5 -28.11 16.04 -25.77
CA ASP A 5 -27.03 15.95 -26.74
C ASP A 5 -25.83 15.18 -26.16
N GLU A 6 -25.41 14.15 -26.88
CA GLU A 6 -24.37 13.15 -26.51
C GLU A 6 -22.94 13.67 -26.68
N LYS A 7 -22.74 14.99 -26.83
CA LYS A 7 -21.44 15.64 -27.09
C LYS A 7 -21.12 16.74 -26.10
N SER A 8 -21.43 16.57 -24.80
CA SER A 8 -20.86 17.46 -23.82
C SER A 8 -19.46 16.93 -23.41
N PRO A 9 -18.37 17.69 -23.66
CA PRO A 9 -17.05 17.27 -23.22
C PRO A 9 -17.07 17.10 -21.71
N LEU A 10 -16.53 15.98 -21.24
CA LEU A 10 -16.44 15.61 -19.82
C LEU A 10 -15.51 16.53 -18.99
N LEU A 11 -14.85 17.48 -19.65
CA LEU A 11 -13.94 18.45 -19.05
C LEU A 11 -14.46 19.86 -19.27
N PRO A 12 -14.38 20.74 -18.25
CA PRO A 12 -14.63 22.17 -18.45
C PRO A 12 -13.59 22.74 -19.42
N THR A 13 -14.03 23.14 -20.62
CA THR A 13 -13.21 23.69 -21.69
C THR A 13 -12.86 25.17 -21.50
N SER A 14 -13.30 25.80 -20.42
CA SER A 14 -13.02 27.22 -20.15
C SER A 14 -12.23 27.40 -18.86
N ALA A 15 -11.18 28.20 -18.92
CA ALA A 15 -10.34 28.62 -17.80
C ALA A 15 -11.08 29.46 -16.72
N ASN A 16 -12.41 29.64 -16.86
CA ASN A 16 -13.24 30.46 -15.98
C ASN A 16 -14.26 29.66 -15.16
N ASP A 17 -14.31 28.34 -15.27
CA ASP A 17 -15.18 27.54 -14.41
C ASP A 17 -14.54 27.44 -13.03
N THR A 18 -15.07 28.21 -12.08
CA THR A 18 -14.65 28.17 -10.67
C THR A 18 -14.96 26.79 -10.09
N GLU A 19 -13.91 26.10 -9.62
CA GLU A 19 -14.10 24.81 -8.92
C GLU A 19 -15.16 24.97 -7.80
N PRO A 20 -16.06 24.00 -7.63
CA PRO A 20 -17.00 24.06 -6.51
C PRO A 20 -16.23 24.10 -5.19
N PRO A 21 -16.71 24.88 -4.20
CA PRO A 21 -16.02 25.03 -2.92
C PRO A 21 -15.88 23.67 -2.23
N VAL A 22 -14.71 23.45 -1.61
CA VAL A 22 -14.40 22.23 -0.88
C VAL A 22 -15.06 22.29 0.50
N ASP A 23 -15.92 21.34 0.82
CA ASP A 23 -16.39 21.14 2.19
C ASP A 23 -15.30 20.47 3.03
N VAL A 24 -14.51 21.28 3.72
CA VAL A 24 -13.38 20.83 4.55
C VAL A 24 -13.81 19.82 5.62
N LYS A 25 -15.00 19.96 6.19
CA LYS A 25 -15.52 19.05 7.22
C LYS A 25 -15.78 17.66 6.64
N GLN A 26 -16.39 17.61 5.48
CA GLN A 26 -16.68 16.36 4.79
C GLN A 26 -15.40 15.67 4.34
N GLU A 27 -14.46 16.43 3.75
CA GLU A 27 -13.15 15.87 3.35
C GLU A 27 -12.34 15.39 4.56
N PHE A 28 -12.43 16.07 5.71
CA PHE A 28 -11.80 15.61 6.95
C PHE A 28 -12.36 14.27 7.43
N LEU A 29 -13.69 14.12 7.44
CA LEU A 29 -14.33 12.87 7.84
C LEU A 29 -13.99 11.73 6.87
N GLY A 30 -14.02 12.01 5.55
CA GLY A 30 -13.64 11.06 4.52
C GLY A 30 -12.17 10.61 4.65
N LEU A 31 -11.25 11.56 4.79
CA LEU A 31 -9.83 11.28 4.97
C LEU A 31 -9.56 10.48 6.25
N SER A 32 -10.20 10.86 7.37
CA SER A 32 -10.05 10.17 8.66
C SER A 32 -10.58 8.73 8.59
N SER A 33 -11.70 8.51 7.89
CA SER A 33 -12.24 7.16 7.66
C SER A 33 -11.28 6.29 6.85
N ILE A 34 -10.73 6.81 5.75
CA ILE A 34 -9.73 6.13 4.92
C ILE A 34 -8.47 5.84 5.76
N ALA A 35 -7.96 6.85 6.47
CA ALA A 35 -6.76 6.73 7.28
C ALA A 35 -6.90 5.62 8.35
N LEU A 36 -8.02 5.59 9.07
CA LEU A 36 -8.28 4.56 10.08
C LEU A 36 -8.30 3.15 9.47
N GLN A 37 -8.97 2.97 8.33
CA GLN A 37 -9.07 1.67 7.67
C GLN A 37 -7.71 1.21 7.12
N VAL A 38 -6.92 2.11 6.52
CA VAL A 38 -5.56 1.80 6.03
C VAL A 38 -4.61 1.51 7.20
N SER A 39 -4.68 2.28 8.29
CA SER A 39 -3.89 2.02 9.51
C SER A 39 -4.23 0.65 10.10
N LEU A 40 -5.51 0.31 10.23
CA LEU A 40 -5.94 -0.98 10.76
C LEU A 40 -5.47 -2.15 9.87
N ALA A 41 -5.59 -2.02 8.55
CA ALA A 41 -5.09 -3.02 7.60
C ALA A 41 -3.56 -3.18 7.67
N THR A 42 -2.84 -2.07 7.88
CA THR A 42 -1.37 -2.08 8.04
C THR A 42 -0.97 -2.72 9.36
N PHE A 43 -1.65 -2.38 10.45
CA PHE A 43 -1.46 -3.01 11.75
C PHE A 43 -1.71 -4.53 11.68
N ALA A 44 -2.81 -4.96 11.06
CA ALA A 44 -3.11 -6.38 10.86
C ALA A 44 -1.98 -7.10 10.12
N ARG A 45 -1.40 -6.48 9.10
CA ARG A 45 -0.26 -7.04 8.36
C ARG A 45 1.00 -7.18 9.23
N ILE A 46 1.32 -6.18 10.06
CA ILE A 46 2.46 -6.26 10.99
C ILE A 46 2.22 -7.38 12.01
N ALA A 47 0.99 -7.48 12.54
CA ALA A 47 0.62 -8.53 13.48
C ALA A 47 0.72 -9.93 12.87
N LEU A 48 0.42 -10.13 11.59
CA LEU A 48 0.61 -11.41 10.89
C LEU A 48 2.05 -11.92 11.02
N TYR A 49 3.02 -11.08 10.69
CA TYR A 49 4.43 -11.46 10.85
C TYR A 49 4.79 -11.78 12.31
N SER A 50 4.28 -11.00 13.26
CA SER A 50 4.52 -11.26 14.69
C SER A 50 3.91 -12.57 15.18
N ILE A 51 2.76 -12.97 14.64
CA ILE A 51 2.11 -14.26 14.93
C ILE A 51 3.00 -15.41 14.50
N ASP A 52 3.50 -15.40 13.27
CA ASP A 52 4.36 -16.46 12.75
C ASP A 52 5.64 -16.62 13.60
N TYR A 53 6.29 -15.51 13.97
CA TYR A 53 7.45 -15.55 14.87
C TYR A 53 7.12 -16.04 16.28
N ALA A 54 5.94 -15.73 16.81
CA ALA A 54 5.52 -16.23 18.12
C ALA A 54 5.37 -17.75 18.11
N PHE A 55 4.73 -18.32 17.08
CA PHE A 55 4.62 -19.77 16.94
C PHE A 55 5.99 -20.45 16.76
N LEU A 56 6.87 -19.87 15.95
CA LEU A 56 8.23 -20.38 15.74
C LEU A 56 9.07 -20.34 17.03
N GLY A 57 8.92 -19.30 17.84
CA GLY A 57 9.60 -19.20 19.14
C GLY A 57 9.18 -20.27 20.14
N HIS A 58 7.96 -20.81 20.03
CA HIS A 58 7.51 -21.95 20.85
C HIS A 58 8.02 -23.31 20.37
N LEU A 59 8.49 -23.42 19.11
CA LEU A 59 9.08 -24.65 18.59
C LEU A 59 10.51 -24.84 19.07
N GLY A 60 11.32 -23.79 19.03
CA GLY A 60 12.70 -23.82 19.48
C GLY A 60 13.52 -22.61 19.01
N THR A 61 14.69 -22.45 19.61
CA THR A 61 15.61 -21.34 19.29
C THR A 61 16.26 -21.52 17.92
N THR A 62 16.59 -22.75 17.54
CA THR A 62 17.18 -23.09 16.24
C THR A 62 16.20 -22.84 15.10
N GLU A 63 14.94 -23.24 15.28
CA GLU A 63 13.84 -23.03 14.33
C GLU A 63 13.56 -21.55 14.14
N LEU A 64 13.50 -20.78 15.22
CA LEU A 64 13.31 -19.34 15.18
C LEU A 64 14.48 -18.64 14.47
N ALA A 65 15.72 -19.04 14.76
CA ALA A 65 16.92 -18.51 14.13
C ALA A 65 16.93 -18.80 12.61
N ALA A 66 16.60 -20.04 12.22
CA ALA A 66 16.54 -20.46 10.82
C ALA A 66 15.49 -19.67 10.02
N ALA A 67 14.27 -19.54 10.56
CA ALA A 67 13.20 -18.78 9.92
C ALA A 67 13.52 -17.28 9.85
N SER A 68 14.10 -16.71 10.90
CA SER A 68 14.50 -15.31 10.94
C SER A 68 15.57 -15.02 9.90
N LEU A 69 16.61 -15.87 9.81
CA LEU A 69 17.68 -15.72 8.84
C LEU A 69 17.17 -15.88 7.41
N ALA A 70 16.33 -16.89 7.14
CA ALA A 70 15.67 -17.07 5.85
C ALA A 70 14.82 -15.84 5.48
N SER A 71 14.10 -15.25 6.44
CA SER A 71 13.29 -14.06 6.21
C SER A 71 14.12 -12.83 5.84
N VAL A 72 15.30 -12.65 6.39
CA VAL A 72 16.22 -11.56 6.00
C VAL A 72 16.53 -11.62 4.50
N TRP A 73 16.86 -12.80 3.98
CA TRP A 73 17.19 -12.97 2.57
C TRP A 73 15.98 -12.91 1.64
N THR A 74 14.84 -13.46 2.06
CA THR A 74 13.65 -13.57 1.21
C THR A 74 12.82 -12.28 1.17
N THR A 75 12.78 -11.50 2.26
CA THR A 75 11.93 -10.31 2.36
C THR A 75 12.39 -9.17 1.45
N VAL A 76 13.70 -8.93 1.32
CA VAL A 76 14.24 -7.79 0.57
C VAL A 76 13.82 -7.82 -0.91
N PRO A 77 14.01 -8.93 -1.67
CA PRO A 77 13.57 -8.99 -3.06
C PRO A 77 12.04 -8.91 -3.20
N LEU A 78 11.31 -9.52 -2.27
CA LEU A 78 9.84 -9.46 -2.27
C LEU A 78 9.35 -8.02 -2.08
N LEU A 79 9.88 -7.29 -1.09
CA LEU A 79 9.52 -5.89 -0.84
C LEU A 79 9.92 -4.97 -2.00
N THR A 80 10.97 -5.28 -2.73
CA THR A 80 11.38 -4.54 -3.93
C THR A 80 10.28 -4.58 -4.99
N VAL A 81 9.77 -5.77 -5.32
CA VAL A 81 8.65 -5.92 -6.27
C VAL A 81 7.35 -5.35 -5.69
N TRP A 82 7.10 -5.57 -4.40
CA TRP A 82 5.93 -5.03 -3.70
C TRP A 82 5.87 -3.49 -3.76
N SER A 83 6.99 -2.82 -3.58
CA SER A 83 7.07 -1.34 -3.61
C SER A 83 6.80 -0.78 -5.00
N SER A 84 7.16 -1.50 -6.08
CA SER A 84 6.85 -1.07 -7.44
C SER A 84 5.34 -0.98 -7.70
N MET A 85 4.52 -1.72 -6.96
CA MET A 85 3.06 -1.68 -7.09
C MET A 85 2.43 -0.40 -6.54
N SER A 86 3.17 0.44 -5.82
CA SER A 86 2.69 1.76 -5.37
C SER A 86 2.23 2.65 -6.54
N ALA A 87 2.75 2.42 -7.75
CA ALA A 87 2.30 3.07 -8.99
C ALA A 87 0.80 2.88 -9.23
N ILE A 88 0.22 1.73 -8.85
CA ILE A 88 -1.21 1.43 -9.01
C ILE A 88 -2.08 2.45 -8.26
N VAL A 89 -1.69 2.86 -7.04
CA VAL A 89 -2.46 3.84 -6.26
C VAL A 89 -2.59 5.16 -7.02
N THR A 90 -1.48 5.66 -7.55
CA THR A 90 -1.44 6.94 -8.26
C THR A 90 -2.16 6.85 -9.60
N LEU A 91 -1.79 5.88 -10.44
CA LEU A 91 -2.33 5.78 -11.81
C LEU A 91 -3.81 5.38 -11.82
N CYS A 92 -4.21 4.37 -11.02
CA CYS A 92 -5.63 4.04 -10.87
C CYS A 92 -6.42 5.18 -10.21
N GLY A 93 -5.81 5.89 -9.25
CA GLY A 93 -6.46 7.03 -8.61
C GLY A 93 -6.72 8.18 -9.58
N GLN A 94 -5.75 8.53 -10.41
CA GLN A 94 -5.89 9.56 -11.45
C GLN A 94 -6.91 9.12 -12.53
N ALA A 95 -6.82 7.89 -13.03
CA ALA A 95 -7.77 7.36 -14.02
C ALA A 95 -9.21 7.32 -13.47
N TRP A 96 -9.38 6.86 -12.23
CA TRP A 96 -10.68 6.84 -11.56
C TRP A 96 -11.23 8.25 -11.32
N GLY A 97 -10.38 9.20 -10.92
CA GLY A 97 -10.74 10.61 -10.77
C GLY A 97 -11.16 11.27 -12.08
N ALA A 98 -10.53 10.92 -13.19
CA ALA A 98 -10.89 11.36 -14.53
C ALA A 98 -12.19 10.71 -15.07
N GLY A 99 -12.77 9.73 -14.34
CA GLY A 99 -13.95 8.98 -14.79
C GLY A 99 -13.64 7.87 -15.81
N ASN A 100 -12.35 7.62 -16.11
CA ASN A 100 -11.92 6.58 -17.05
C ASN A 100 -11.76 5.23 -16.31
N GLY A 101 -12.89 4.52 -16.14
CA GLY A 101 -12.91 3.21 -15.49
C GLY A 101 -12.15 2.14 -16.28
N LYS A 102 -12.21 2.16 -17.65
CA LYS A 102 -11.48 1.20 -18.48
C LYS A 102 -9.97 1.31 -18.22
N LEU A 103 -9.43 2.51 -18.26
CA LEU A 103 -8.01 2.76 -18.00
C LEU A 103 -7.59 2.37 -16.58
N THR A 104 -8.48 2.59 -15.57
CA THR A 104 -8.25 2.10 -14.20
C THR A 104 -8.03 0.59 -14.18
N GLY A 105 -8.80 -0.18 -14.97
CA GLY A 105 -8.62 -1.63 -15.14
C GLY A 105 -7.33 -2.00 -15.86
N ILE A 106 -6.92 -1.22 -16.87
CA ILE A 106 -5.66 -1.46 -17.62
C ILE A 106 -4.44 -1.30 -16.71
N TRP A 107 -4.41 -0.28 -15.84
CA TRP A 107 -3.33 -0.12 -14.86
C TRP A 107 -3.23 -1.31 -13.89
N LEU A 108 -4.36 -1.86 -13.46
CA LEU A 108 -4.36 -3.11 -12.67
C LEU A 108 -3.79 -4.28 -13.47
N GLN A 109 -4.20 -4.45 -14.74
CA GLN A 109 -3.69 -5.52 -15.59
C GLN A 109 -2.17 -5.44 -15.78
N MET A 110 -1.63 -4.23 -16.01
CA MET A 110 -0.18 -4.02 -16.09
C MET A 110 0.53 -4.43 -14.79
N GLY A 111 -0.03 -4.07 -13.64
CA GLY A 111 0.50 -4.53 -12.34
C GLY A 111 0.46 -6.05 -12.18
N LEU A 112 -0.67 -6.69 -12.52
CA LEU A 112 -0.81 -8.15 -12.46
C LEU A 112 0.15 -8.89 -13.39
N VAL A 113 0.37 -8.37 -14.60
CA VAL A 113 1.34 -8.93 -15.55
C VAL A 113 2.74 -8.78 -15.00
N LEU A 114 3.12 -7.58 -14.48
CA LEU A 114 4.45 -7.36 -13.93
C LEU A 114 4.74 -8.31 -12.76
N VAL A 115 3.84 -8.43 -11.78
CA VAL A 115 4.07 -9.33 -10.64
C VAL A 115 4.11 -10.80 -11.06
N THR A 116 3.33 -11.19 -12.07
CA THR A 116 3.35 -12.55 -12.60
C THR A 116 4.67 -12.84 -13.31
N LEU A 117 5.24 -11.89 -14.06
CA LEU A 117 6.55 -12.03 -14.69
C LEU A 117 7.71 -12.01 -13.67
N CYS A 118 7.59 -11.23 -12.59
CA CYS A 118 8.60 -11.20 -11.53
C CYS A 118 8.58 -12.46 -10.64
N THR A 119 7.43 -13.12 -10.52
CA THR A 119 7.27 -14.28 -9.62
C THR A 119 8.24 -15.43 -9.93
N PRO A 120 8.41 -15.92 -11.17
CA PRO A 120 9.39 -16.99 -11.47
C PRO A 120 10.83 -16.59 -11.11
N VAL A 121 11.19 -15.32 -11.30
CA VAL A 121 12.51 -14.80 -10.94
C VAL A 121 12.71 -14.85 -9.43
N LEU A 122 11.72 -14.41 -8.66
CA LEU A 122 11.75 -14.49 -7.20
C LEU A 122 11.73 -15.94 -6.69
N MET A 123 10.95 -16.83 -7.32
CA MET A 123 10.95 -18.25 -6.98
C MET A 123 12.32 -18.89 -7.21
N LEU A 124 12.96 -18.55 -8.32
CA LEU A 124 14.32 -19.00 -8.61
C LEU A 124 15.33 -18.46 -7.60
N TYR A 125 15.21 -17.20 -7.20
CA TYR A 125 16.03 -16.62 -6.14
C TYR A 125 15.82 -17.36 -4.79
N TYR A 126 14.59 -17.65 -4.39
CA TYR A 126 14.31 -18.41 -3.16
C TYR A 126 14.85 -19.83 -3.23
N TRP A 127 14.87 -20.45 -4.41
CA TRP A 127 15.46 -21.77 -4.60
C TRP A 127 16.96 -21.77 -4.31
N PHE A 128 17.66 -20.70 -4.68
CA PHE A 128 19.10 -20.53 -4.47
C PHE A 128 19.46 -19.77 -3.18
N VAL A 129 18.53 -19.55 -2.26
CA VAL A 129 18.76 -18.83 -1.00
C VAL A 129 19.84 -19.46 -0.12
N GLU A 130 20.13 -20.75 -0.35
CA GLU A 130 21.17 -21.49 0.37
C GLU A 130 22.53 -20.79 0.34
N PHE A 131 22.91 -20.17 -0.77
CA PHE A 131 24.17 -19.42 -0.87
C PHE A 131 24.22 -18.26 0.13
N GLY A 132 23.11 -17.53 0.28
CA GLY A 132 23.01 -16.43 1.24
C GLY A 132 23.03 -16.92 2.69
N LEU A 133 22.33 -18.01 2.98
CA LEU A 133 22.28 -18.59 4.31
C LEU A 133 23.65 -19.11 4.75
N ARG A 134 24.38 -19.83 3.88
CA ARG A 134 25.74 -20.30 4.14
C ARG A 134 26.75 -19.15 4.29
N ALA A 135 26.52 -18.01 3.67
CA ALA A 135 27.34 -16.81 3.87
C ALA A 135 27.09 -16.12 5.22
N SER A 136 25.97 -16.44 5.86
CA SER A 136 25.52 -15.78 7.09
C SER A 136 25.78 -16.59 8.36
N THR A 137 25.89 -17.91 8.28
CA THR A 137 26.11 -18.80 9.42
C THR A 137 26.82 -20.09 8.99
N ASP A 138 27.67 -20.63 9.88
CA ASP A 138 28.33 -21.92 9.73
C ASP A 138 27.50 -23.09 10.32
N GLU A 139 26.36 -22.80 10.96
CA GLU A 139 25.49 -23.82 11.56
C GLU A 139 24.66 -24.52 10.49
N GLU A 140 25.09 -25.73 10.09
CA GLU A 140 24.46 -26.50 9.02
C GLU A 140 22.96 -26.77 9.28
N GLU A 141 22.55 -27.02 10.52
CA GLU A 141 21.16 -27.25 10.89
C GLU A 141 20.30 -26.03 10.62
N VAL A 142 20.75 -24.83 11.00
CA VAL A 142 20.07 -23.54 10.73
C VAL A 142 19.96 -23.30 9.22
N VAL A 143 21.01 -23.60 8.45
CA VAL A 143 21.03 -23.47 7.00
C VAL A 143 19.98 -24.40 6.37
N GLN A 144 19.96 -25.69 6.73
CA GLN A 144 19.03 -26.68 6.14
C GLN A 144 17.56 -26.34 6.48
N LEU A 145 17.26 -25.96 7.73
CA LEU A 145 15.93 -25.52 8.10
C LEU A 145 15.53 -24.25 7.35
N GLY A 146 16.43 -23.27 7.25
CA GLY A 146 16.18 -22.02 6.52
C GLY A 146 15.92 -22.22 5.03
N VAL A 147 16.65 -23.12 4.38
CA VAL A 147 16.44 -23.50 2.97
C VAL A 147 15.07 -24.14 2.79
N ARG A 148 14.67 -25.08 3.66
CA ARG A 148 13.35 -25.72 3.60
C ARG A 148 12.23 -24.69 3.79
N PHE A 149 12.36 -23.80 4.77
CA PHE A 149 11.43 -22.72 5.05
C PHE A 149 11.24 -21.81 3.82
N ALA A 150 12.33 -21.34 3.21
CA ALA A 150 12.28 -20.45 2.05
C ALA A 150 11.68 -21.17 0.81
N ARG A 151 11.99 -22.46 0.60
CA ARG A 151 11.42 -23.25 -0.50
C ARG A 151 9.91 -23.47 -0.36
N ILE A 152 9.38 -23.55 0.85
CA ILE A 152 7.93 -23.59 1.07
C ILE A 152 7.34 -22.19 0.86
N LEU A 153 7.96 -21.14 1.41
CA LEU A 153 7.51 -19.76 1.27
C LEU A 153 7.44 -19.27 -0.18
N MET A 154 8.21 -19.83 -1.12
CA MET A 154 8.15 -19.39 -2.52
C MET A 154 6.74 -19.48 -3.13
N PHE A 155 5.88 -20.38 -2.63
CA PHE A 155 4.49 -20.51 -3.07
C PHE A 155 3.57 -19.38 -2.54
N SER A 156 4.04 -18.56 -1.61
CA SER A 156 3.34 -17.38 -1.12
C SER A 156 3.61 -16.12 -1.96
N ILE A 157 4.65 -16.12 -2.80
CA ILE A 157 5.11 -14.92 -3.53
C ILE A 157 4.01 -14.38 -4.43
N TRP A 158 3.51 -15.20 -5.34
CA TRP A 158 2.50 -14.79 -6.32
C TRP A 158 1.20 -14.29 -5.67
N PRO A 159 0.55 -15.06 -4.76
CA PRO A 159 -0.69 -14.60 -4.15
C PRO A 159 -0.52 -13.33 -3.29
N ASN A 160 0.63 -13.17 -2.63
CA ASN A 160 0.94 -11.95 -1.87
C ASN A 160 1.01 -10.72 -2.79
N LEU A 161 1.75 -10.81 -3.89
CA LEU A 161 1.89 -9.72 -4.85
C LEU A 161 0.57 -9.41 -5.58
N VAL A 162 -0.21 -10.42 -5.95
CA VAL A 162 -1.55 -10.24 -6.52
C VAL A 162 -2.49 -9.54 -5.53
N TYR A 163 -2.46 -9.96 -4.26
CA TYR A 163 -3.25 -9.28 -3.22
C TYR A 163 -2.91 -7.80 -3.10
N VAL A 164 -1.62 -7.45 -3.18
CA VAL A 164 -1.20 -6.04 -3.15
C VAL A 164 -1.79 -5.27 -4.33
N CYS A 165 -1.70 -5.79 -5.55
CA CYS A 165 -2.27 -5.16 -6.74
C CYS A 165 -3.79 -4.91 -6.58
N LEU A 166 -4.53 -5.95 -6.20
CA LEU A 166 -5.97 -5.87 -6.00
C LEU A 166 -6.35 -4.89 -4.88
N ARG A 167 -5.62 -4.94 -3.77
CA ARG A 167 -5.84 -4.04 -2.63
C ARG A 167 -5.64 -2.58 -3.04
N LEU A 168 -4.53 -2.26 -3.70
CA LEU A 168 -4.22 -0.89 -4.12
C LEU A 168 -5.21 -0.38 -5.18
N TYR A 169 -5.64 -1.24 -6.08
CA TYR A 169 -6.68 -0.94 -7.07
C TYR A 169 -8.03 -0.58 -6.41
N PHE A 170 -8.53 -1.42 -5.50
CA PHE A 170 -9.79 -1.12 -4.80
C PHE A 170 -9.67 0.11 -3.90
N GLN A 171 -8.52 0.29 -3.25
CA GLN A 171 -8.24 1.49 -2.44
C GLN A 171 -8.22 2.77 -3.28
N ALA A 172 -7.64 2.74 -4.49
CA ALA A 172 -7.65 3.88 -5.42
C ALA A 172 -9.07 4.31 -5.83
N MET A 173 -10.00 3.35 -5.91
CA MET A 173 -11.43 3.61 -6.15
C MET A 173 -12.22 4.01 -4.89
N GLY A 174 -11.58 4.13 -3.72
CA GLY A 174 -12.25 4.43 -2.46
C GLY A 174 -12.90 3.23 -1.75
N VAL A 175 -12.70 2.01 -2.27
CA VAL A 175 -13.25 0.77 -1.69
C VAL A 175 -12.28 0.23 -0.63
N MET A 176 -12.40 0.75 0.61
CA MET A 176 -11.46 0.44 1.71
C MET A 176 -11.92 -0.74 2.57
N MET A 177 -13.22 -0.80 2.89
CA MET A 177 -13.76 -1.74 3.88
C MET A 177 -13.45 -3.22 3.56
N PRO A 178 -13.64 -3.72 2.33
CA PRO A 178 -13.32 -5.11 2.01
C PRO A 178 -11.84 -5.45 2.21
N THR A 179 -10.95 -4.53 1.84
CA THR A 179 -9.50 -4.74 1.98
C THR A 179 -9.08 -4.81 3.45
N THR A 180 -9.72 -4.01 4.32
CA THR A 180 -9.48 -4.00 5.77
C THR A 180 -10.02 -5.28 6.41
N VAL A 181 -11.25 -5.68 6.07
CA VAL A 181 -11.88 -6.89 6.61
C VAL A 181 -11.09 -8.13 6.22
N VAL A 182 -10.72 -8.29 4.94
CA VAL A 182 -9.90 -9.42 4.48
C VAL A 182 -8.54 -9.43 5.17
N GLY A 183 -7.88 -8.27 5.32
CA GLY A 183 -6.62 -8.14 6.05
C GLY A 183 -6.74 -8.59 7.51
N THR A 184 -7.81 -8.21 8.20
CA THR A 184 -8.05 -8.60 9.59
C THR A 184 -8.42 -10.08 9.72
N LEU A 185 -9.26 -10.61 8.83
CA LEU A 185 -9.61 -12.03 8.82
C LEU A 185 -8.41 -12.92 8.52
N SER A 186 -7.45 -12.45 7.72
CA SER A 186 -6.24 -13.21 7.43
C SER A 186 -5.38 -13.47 8.68
N MET A 187 -5.47 -12.62 9.72
CA MET A 187 -4.84 -12.89 11.02
C MET A 187 -5.45 -14.13 11.69
N ALA A 188 -6.77 -14.22 11.72
CA ALA A 188 -7.45 -15.40 12.28
C ALA A 188 -7.13 -16.67 11.49
N VAL A 189 -7.08 -16.56 10.16
CA VAL A 189 -6.67 -17.66 9.27
C VAL A 189 -5.22 -18.07 9.55
N SER A 190 -4.29 -17.12 9.72
CA SER A 190 -2.89 -17.41 10.04
C SER A 190 -2.75 -18.12 11.39
N VAL A 191 -3.44 -17.64 12.44
CA VAL A 191 -3.43 -18.31 13.76
C VAL A 191 -3.96 -19.74 13.66
N ALA A 192 -5.10 -19.93 12.99
CA ALA A 192 -5.70 -21.25 12.82
C ALA A 192 -4.80 -22.18 11.99
N ALA A 193 -4.22 -21.66 10.91
CA ALA A 193 -3.32 -22.42 10.04
C ALA A 193 -2.02 -22.79 10.75
N ASN A 194 -1.38 -21.84 11.49
CA ASN A 194 -0.19 -22.15 12.29
C ASN A 194 -0.49 -23.23 13.32
N ASN A 195 -1.60 -23.10 14.06
CA ASN A 195 -1.99 -24.10 15.05
C ASN A 195 -2.20 -25.47 14.41
N TYR A 196 -2.94 -25.53 13.29
CA TYR A 196 -3.25 -26.76 12.59
C TYR A 196 -2.02 -27.41 11.96
N PHE A 197 -1.21 -26.64 11.23
CA PHE A 197 -0.07 -27.22 10.50
C PHE A 197 1.15 -27.48 11.37
N ILE A 198 1.36 -26.74 12.46
CA ILE A 198 2.49 -26.95 13.38
C ILE A 198 2.18 -28.12 14.31
N TYR A 199 1.07 -28.03 15.04
CA TYR A 199 0.76 -28.98 16.13
C TYR A 199 -0.14 -30.13 15.69
N GLY A 200 -0.83 -29.99 14.56
CA GLY A 200 -1.82 -30.97 14.09
C GLY A 200 -3.17 -30.86 14.82
N ALA A 201 -4.16 -31.59 14.33
CA ALA A 201 -5.50 -31.74 14.92
C ALA A 201 -6.19 -32.97 14.34
N PHE A 202 -7.27 -33.41 14.96
CA PHE A 202 -8.13 -34.52 14.48
C PHE A 202 -7.36 -35.82 14.13
N GLY A 203 -6.31 -36.15 14.90
CA GLY A 203 -5.51 -37.36 14.70
C GLY A 203 -4.31 -37.20 13.74
N TRP A 204 -4.09 -36.01 13.21
CA TRP A 204 -2.89 -35.67 12.46
C TRP A 204 -1.86 -35.00 13.36
N THR A 205 -0.58 -35.38 13.23
CA THR A 205 0.51 -34.95 14.12
C THR A 205 1.15 -33.61 13.77
N GLY A 206 0.69 -32.96 12.69
CA GLY A 206 1.28 -31.71 12.19
C GLY A 206 2.63 -31.92 11.50
N LEU A 207 3.19 -30.83 10.96
CA LEU A 207 4.46 -30.78 10.23
C LEU A 207 5.57 -30.10 11.05
N GLY A 208 5.27 -29.65 12.26
CA GLY A 208 6.22 -28.91 13.09
C GLY A 208 6.69 -27.63 12.38
N PHE A 209 8.00 -27.46 12.24
CA PHE A 209 8.62 -26.26 11.66
C PHE A 209 8.12 -25.94 10.23
N ASP A 210 8.04 -26.94 9.35
CA ASP A 210 7.55 -26.74 7.97
C ASP A 210 6.09 -26.29 7.94
N GLY A 211 5.33 -26.64 8.97
CA GLY A 211 3.95 -26.22 9.16
C GLY A 211 3.77 -24.71 9.26
N SER A 212 4.73 -23.99 9.85
CA SER A 212 4.69 -22.52 9.94
C SER A 212 4.83 -21.88 8.56
N ALA A 213 5.78 -22.33 7.74
CA ALA A 213 5.92 -21.83 6.37
C ALA A 213 4.66 -22.11 5.53
N LEU A 214 4.05 -23.31 5.70
CA LEU A 214 2.82 -23.67 5.01
C LEU A 214 1.62 -22.83 5.47
N ALA A 215 1.54 -22.50 6.76
CA ALA A 215 0.52 -21.61 7.29
C ALA A 215 0.58 -20.21 6.65
N THR A 216 1.78 -19.68 6.50
CA THR A 216 2.02 -18.40 5.79
C THR A 216 1.59 -18.48 4.33
N VAL A 217 1.86 -19.60 3.64
CA VAL A 217 1.39 -19.82 2.26
C VAL A 217 -0.14 -19.83 2.19
N VAL A 218 -0.82 -20.55 3.09
CA VAL A 218 -2.28 -20.61 3.13
C VAL A 218 -2.90 -19.24 3.41
N ALA A 219 -2.37 -18.50 4.37
CA ALA A 219 -2.81 -17.13 4.66
C ALA A 219 -2.61 -16.20 3.45
N SER A 220 -1.50 -16.34 2.72
CA SER A 220 -1.21 -15.56 1.52
C SER A 220 -2.18 -15.86 0.37
N TRP A 221 -2.60 -17.10 0.18
CA TRP A 221 -3.62 -17.48 -0.81
C TRP A 221 -5.03 -17.06 -0.40
N PHE A 222 -5.33 -17.07 0.90
CA PHE A 222 -6.62 -16.62 1.41
C PHE A 222 -6.91 -15.16 1.04
N GLN A 223 -5.92 -14.27 1.16
CA GLN A 223 -6.10 -12.83 0.97
C GLN A 223 -6.63 -12.46 -0.44
N PRO A 224 -5.93 -12.78 -1.55
CA PRO A 224 -6.41 -12.43 -2.88
C PRO A 224 -7.69 -13.19 -3.24
N THR A 225 -7.84 -14.44 -2.79
CA THR A 225 -9.02 -15.27 -3.07
C THR A 225 -10.26 -14.67 -2.40
N ALA A 226 -10.19 -14.35 -1.11
CA ALA A 226 -11.30 -13.75 -0.37
C ALA A 226 -11.66 -12.37 -0.92
N LEU A 227 -10.65 -11.53 -1.24
CA LEU A 227 -10.88 -10.19 -1.80
C LEU A 227 -11.53 -10.28 -3.19
N THR A 228 -11.02 -11.14 -4.06
CA THR A 228 -11.59 -11.36 -5.39
C THR A 228 -13.00 -11.91 -5.29
N TRP A 229 -13.22 -12.93 -4.45
CA TRP A 229 -14.55 -13.49 -4.29
C TRP A 229 -15.56 -12.44 -3.83
N TYR A 230 -15.22 -11.65 -2.81
CA TYR A 230 -16.11 -10.62 -2.29
C TYR A 230 -16.33 -9.47 -3.27
N CYS A 231 -15.27 -8.84 -3.78
CA CYS A 231 -15.37 -7.63 -4.60
C CYS A 231 -15.78 -7.93 -6.05
N VAL A 232 -15.34 -9.06 -6.62
CA VAL A 232 -15.57 -9.38 -8.03
C VAL A 232 -16.79 -10.28 -8.21
N VAL A 233 -16.90 -11.39 -7.44
CA VAL A 233 -17.99 -12.36 -7.64
C VAL A 233 -19.26 -11.91 -6.92
N TYR A 234 -19.16 -11.56 -5.62
CA TYR A 234 -20.34 -11.24 -4.81
C TYR A 234 -20.87 -9.82 -5.05
N LYS A 235 -20.05 -8.79 -4.89
CA LYS A 235 -20.47 -7.37 -5.01
C LYS A 235 -20.31 -6.80 -6.42
N LYS A 236 -19.61 -7.46 -7.33
CA LYS A 236 -19.37 -7.05 -8.71
C LYS A 236 -18.84 -5.61 -8.85
N MET A 237 -18.04 -5.15 -7.90
CA MET A 237 -17.50 -3.79 -7.83
C MET A 237 -16.57 -3.47 -9.00
N HIS A 238 -15.94 -4.50 -9.58
CA HIS A 238 -15.03 -4.37 -10.72
C HIS A 238 -15.74 -3.86 -11.99
N LEU A 239 -17.04 -4.09 -12.15
CA LEU A 239 -17.78 -3.71 -13.37
C LEU A 239 -17.72 -2.20 -13.69
N GLN A 240 -17.46 -1.37 -12.68
CA GLN A 240 -17.32 0.08 -12.84
C GLN A 240 -15.95 0.51 -13.37
N ALA A 241 -14.94 -0.36 -13.25
CA ALA A 241 -13.55 -0.02 -13.52
C ALA A 241 -12.77 -1.17 -14.20
N TRP A 242 -13.47 -2.10 -14.84
CA TRP A 242 -12.87 -3.24 -15.51
C TRP A 242 -13.48 -3.41 -16.90
N GLY A 243 -12.70 -3.09 -17.93
CA GLY A 243 -13.13 -3.25 -19.34
C GLY A 243 -12.91 -4.65 -19.93
N GLY A 244 -12.54 -5.66 -19.11
CA GLY A 244 -12.08 -6.97 -19.59
C GLY A 244 -10.57 -7.04 -19.73
N TRP A 245 -10.03 -8.22 -20.03
CA TRP A 245 -8.61 -8.39 -20.36
C TRP A 245 -8.34 -7.88 -21.75
N ASP A 246 -7.51 -6.86 -21.88
CA ASP A 246 -7.11 -6.29 -23.16
C ASP A 246 -5.60 -5.96 -23.15
N LEU A 247 -4.79 -6.88 -23.65
CA LEU A 247 -3.33 -6.70 -23.74
C LEU A 247 -2.94 -5.77 -24.90
N SER A 248 -3.85 -5.49 -25.85
CA SER A 248 -3.59 -4.57 -26.95
C SER A 248 -3.44 -3.12 -26.46
N GLU A 249 -4.07 -2.82 -25.33
CA GLU A 249 -4.00 -1.53 -24.65
C GLU A 249 -2.66 -1.28 -23.93
N PHE A 250 -1.73 -2.24 -23.93
CA PHE A 250 -0.38 -2.09 -23.35
C PHE A 250 0.53 -1.35 -24.33
N THR A 251 0.14 -0.12 -24.68
CA THR A 251 0.93 0.74 -25.57
C THR A 251 2.29 1.08 -24.93
N ARG A 252 3.26 1.39 -25.82
CA ARG A 252 4.61 1.78 -25.35
C ARG A 252 4.56 2.99 -24.42
N GLU A 253 3.66 3.92 -24.66
CA GLU A 253 3.49 5.13 -23.85
C GLU A 253 3.00 4.79 -22.45
N ARG A 254 1.91 4.00 -22.35
CA ARG A 254 1.39 3.53 -21.05
C ARG A 254 2.40 2.70 -20.28
N MET A 255 3.11 1.80 -20.95
CA MET A 255 4.20 1.05 -20.30
C MET A 255 5.28 1.97 -19.77
N THR A 256 5.64 3.03 -20.49
CA THR A 256 6.61 4.03 -20.02
C THR A 256 6.11 4.80 -18.81
N VAL A 257 4.84 5.24 -18.81
CA VAL A 257 4.22 5.90 -17.66
C VAL A 257 4.21 4.98 -16.44
N PHE A 258 3.80 3.73 -16.61
CA PHE A 258 3.79 2.74 -15.53
C PHE A 258 5.21 2.48 -15.00
N TYR A 259 6.19 2.29 -15.89
CA TYR A 259 7.58 2.07 -15.52
C TYR A 259 8.17 3.26 -14.76
N ASN A 260 7.93 4.48 -15.22
CA ASN A 260 8.43 5.70 -14.57
C ASN A 260 7.87 5.90 -13.15
N ASN A 261 6.69 5.36 -12.85
CA ASN A 261 6.11 5.39 -11.52
C ASN A 261 6.51 4.18 -10.64
N SER A 262 6.79 3.02 -11.24
CA SER A 262 7.06 1.76 -10.52
C SER A 262 8.56 1.51 -10.27
N ALA A 263 9.40 1.71 -11.28
CA ALA A 263 10.83 1.38 -11.17
C ALA A 263 11.59 2.21 -10.13
N PRO A 264 11.38 3.54 -10.02
CA PRO A 264 12.04 4.31 -8.97
C PRO A 264 11.68 3.84 -7.56
N ALA A 265 10.42 3.46 -7.32
CA ALA A 265 9.97 2.93 -6.04
C ALA A 265 10.64 1.57 -5.71
N ALA A 266 10.78 0.69 -6.71
CA ALA A 266 11.48 -0.59 -6.56
C ALA A 266 12.96 -0.39 -6.21
N VAL A 267 13.65 0.46 -6.96
CA VAL A 267 15.08 0.75 -6.74
C VAL A 267 15.29 1.36 -5.35
N ASN A 268 14.47 2.36 -4.99
CA ASN A 268 14.53 2.97 -3.66
C ASN A 268 14.32 1.92 -2.55
N SER A 269 13.34 1.03 -2.69
CA SER A 269 13.08 -0.02 -1.70
C SER A 269 14.28 -0.96 -1.56
N LEU A 270 14.87 -1.42 -2.67
CA LEU A 270 16.05 -2.28 -2.64
C LEU A 270 17.21 -1.59 -1.92
N VAL A 271 17.53 -0.37 -2.34
CA VAL A 271 18.68 0.38 -1.82
C VAL A 271 18.50 0.76 -0.35
N SER A 272 17.28 1.10 0.06
CA SER A 272 16.95 1.40 1.47
C SER A 272 17.02 0.16 2.36
N ASN A 273 16.60 -1.01 1.88
CA ASN A 273 16.73 -2.25 2.66
C ASN A 273 18.20 -2.66 2.86
N VAL A 274 19.05 -2.47 1.85
CA VAL A 274 20.51 -2.70 1.98
C VAL A 274 21.12 -1.71 2.99
N ALA A 275 20.73 -0.44 2.94
CA ALA A 275 21.21 0.57 3.87
C ALA A 275 20.76 0.29 5.32
N SER A 276 19.52 -0.16 5.51
CA SER A 276 19.02 -0.59 6.83
C SER A 276 19.82 -1.75 7.41
N SER A 277 20.26 -2.69 6.57
CA SER A 277 21.17 -3.76 6.98
C SER A 277 22.54 -3.23 7.39
N ALA A 278 23.08 -2.25 6.66
CA ALA A 278 24.34 -1.59 7.01
C ALA A 278 24.25 -0.82 8.34
N LEU A 279 23.13 -0.14 8.58
CA LEU A 279 22.87 0.55 9.87
C LEU A 279 22.82 -0.44 11.04
N SER A 280 22.18 -1.60 10.83
CA SER A 280 22.13 -2.68 11.81
C SER A 280 23.53 -3.25 12.11
N LEU A 281 24.41 -3.30 11.11
CA LEU A 281 25.81 -3.70 11.30
C LEU A 281 26.59 -2.67 12.12
N ILE A 282 26.37 -1.37 11.88
CA ILE A 282 26.96 -0.31 12.73
C ILE A 282 26.49 -0.45 14.18
N ALA A 283 25.20 -0.73 14.40
CA ALA A 283 24.66 -0.99 15.72
C ALA A 283 25.33 -2.21 16.39
N ALA A 284 25.66 -3.25 15.64
CA ALA A 284 26.34 -4.44 16.14
C ALA A 284 27.76 -4.15 16.64
N TRP A 285 28.47 -3.21 16.03
CA TRP A 285 29.80 -2.79 16.49
C TRP A 285 29.78 -2.05 17.83
N LEU A 286 28.63 -1.51 18.24
CA LEU A 286 28.45 -0.85 19.53
C LEU A 286 28.24 -1.83 20.71
N GLY A 287 27.97 -3.11 20.43
CA GLY A 287 27.81 -4.16 21.42
C GLY A 287 26.45 -4.82 21.49
N ALA A 288 26.36 -5.94 22.19
CA ALA A 288 25.17 -6.80 22.24
C ALA A 288 23.94 -6.08 22.85
N ASP A 289 24.16 -5.29 23.91
CA ASP A 289 23.09 -4.57 24.59
C ASP A 289 22.45 -3.51 23.67
N ILE A 290 23.27 -2.89 22.81
CA ILE A 290 22.81 -1.92 21.82
C ILE A 290 22.01 -2.58 20.70
N ILE A 291 22.40 -3.80 20.28
CA ILE A 291 21.59 -4.58 19.31
C ILE A 291 20.20 -4.84 19.89
N ALA A 292 20.14 -5.29 21.15
CA ALA A 292 18.88 -5.58 21.82
C ALA A 292 18.02 -4.30 21.99
N ALA A 293 18.61 -3.19 22.43
CA ALA A 293 17.95 -1.91 22.54
C ALA A 293 17.42 -1.42 21.17
N ASN A 294 18.24 -1.52 20.12
CA ASN A 294 17.83 -1.14 18.76
C ASN A 294 16.68 -2.00 18.23
N ALA A 295 16.65 -3.29 18.51
CA ALA A 295 15.54 -4.17 18.13
C ALA A 295 14.23 -3.77 18.81
N ILE A 296 14.26 -3.44 20.11
CA ILE A 296 13.10 -2.97 20.88
C ILE A 296 12.59 -1.63 20.34
N VAL A 297 13.46 -0.64 20.22
CA VAL A 297 13.09 0.72 19.80
C VAL A 297 12.61 0.71 18.34
N SER A 298 13.25 -0.04 17.45
CA SER A 298 12.79 -0.22 16.06
C SER A 298 11.48 -1.01 15.96
N GLY A 299 11.24 -1.96 16.86
CA GLY A 299 9.97 -2.66 16.97
C GLY A 299 8.81 -1.71 17.32
N PHE A 300 9.06 -0.84 18.31
CA PHE A 300 8.12 0.20 18.71
C PHE A 300 7.88 1.24 17.60
N TRP A 301 8.94 1.65 16.89
CA TRP A 301 8.84 2.51 15.72
C TRP A 301 7.88 1.95 14.65
N ARG A 302 8.03 0.68 14.28
CA ARG A 302 7.14 0.02 13.30
C ARG A 302 5.68 0.02 13.73
N LEU A 303 5.41 -0.12 15.03
CA LEU A 303 4.05 -0.08 15.57
C LEU A 303 3.43 1.32 15.43
N LEU A 304 4.17 2.36 15.82
CA LEU A 304 3.73 3.75 15.68
C LEU A 304 3.58 4.15 14.22
N TRP A 305 4.49 3.69 13.34
CA TRP A 305 4.46 3.94 11.91
C TRP A 305 3.15 3.47 11.26
N ALA A 306 2.62 2.33 11.65
CA ALA A 306 1.36 1.82 11.15
C ALA A 306 0.18 2.77 11.42
N LEU A 307 0.21 3.53 12.52
CA LEU A 307 -0.88 4.42 12.91
C LEU A 307 -0.94 5.69 12.05
N PHE A 308 0.19 6.29 11.71
CA PHE A 308 0.19 7.51 10.89
C PHE A 308 0.26 7.24 9.38
N TRP A 309 0.73 6.05 8.97
CA TRP A 309 0.75 5.63 7.56
C TRP A 309 -0.60 5.79 6.86
N GLY A 310 -1.70 5.60 7.60
CA GLY A 310 -3.05 5.75 7.06
C GLY A 310 -3.34 7.14 6.53
N PHE A 311 -2.89 8.20 7.21
CA PHE A 311 -3.09 9.58 6.74
C PHE A 311 -2.25 9.88 5.48
N GLY A 312 -1.01 9.40 5.39
CA GLY A 312 -0.20 9.52 4.20
C GLY A 312 -0.84 8.83 2.99
N SER A 313 -1.17 7.55 3.12
CA SER A 313 -1.86 6.77 2.08
C SER A 313 -3.22 7.36 1.70
N GLY A 314 -4.03 7.77 2.69
CA GLY A 314 -5.32 8.39 2.44
C GLY A 314 -5.19 9.71 1.66
N THR A 315 -4.20 10.53 2.02
CA THR A 315 -3.88 11.76 1.30
C THR A 315 -3.44 11.46 -0.14
N GLN A 316 -2.58 10.46 -0.35
CA GLN A 316 -2.15 10.05 -1.69
C GLN A 316 -3.34 9.65 -2.57
N ILE A 317 -4.22 8.79 -2.07
CA ILE A 317 -5.40 8.29 -2.80
C ILE A 317 -6.33 9.45 -3.18
N ARG A 318 -6.67 10.31 -2.22
CA ARG A 318 -7.60 11.42 -2.46
C ARG A 318 -7.02 12.51 -3.36
N VAL A 319 -5.74 12.86 -3.17
CA VAL A 319 -5.05 13.85 -4.02
C VAL A 319 -4.93 13.34 -5.46
N SER A 320 -4.56 12.06 -5.68
CA SER A 320 -4.52 11.49 -7.02
C SER A 320 -5.90 11.50 -7.71
N ASN A 321 -6.98 11.18 -6.98
CA ASN A 321 -8.34 11.26 -7.52
C ASN A 321 -8.73 12.70 -7.90
N LEU A 322 -8.39 13.70 -7.08
CA LEU A 322 -8.72 15.10 -7.36
C LEU A 322 -7.90 15.68 -8.53
N LEU A 323 -6.64 15.27 -8.67
CA LEU A 323 -5.81 15.66 -9.81
C LEU A 323 -6.35 15.05 -11.11
N GLY A 324 -6.73 13.77 -11.10
CA GLY A 324 -7.39 13.12 -12.24
C GLY A 324 -8.72 13.78 -12.61
N ALA A 325 -9.49 14.24 -11.61
CA ALA A 325 -10.72 15.00 -11.82
C ALA A 325 -10.49 16.47 -12.27
N ASN A 326 -9.27 16.88 -12.57
CA ASN A 326 -8.87 18.26 -12.91
C ASN A 326 -9.32 19.30 -11.86
N ARG A 327 -9.16 18.97 -10.56
CA ARG A 327 -9.51 19.82 -9.42
C ARG A 327 -8.28 20.22 -8.59
N PRO A 328 -7.37 21.06 -9.11
CA PRO A 328 -6.10 21.39 -8.46
C PRO A 328 -6.26 22.13 -7.13
N ASN A 329 -7.24 23.03 -6.98
CA ASN A 329 -7.45 23.75 -5.73
C ASN A 329 -7.97 22.84 -4.62
N ALA A 330 -8.86 21.90 -4.96
CA ALA A 330 -9.33 20.88 -4.03
C ALA A 330 -8.17 19.96 -3.62
N ALA A 331 -7.32 19.53 -4.55
CA ALA A 331 -6.14 18.70 -4.29
C ALA A 331 -5.14 19.42 -3.35
N LYS A 332 -4.90 20.73 -3.55
CA LYS A 332 -4.07 21.55 -2.67
C LYS A 332 -4.67 21.66 -1.27
N THR A 333 -5.96 21.94 -1.15
CA THR A 333 -6.67 22.02 0.14
C THR A 333 -6.58 20.71 0.90
N LEU A 334 -6.80 19.58 0.21
CA LEU A 334 -6.71 18.26 0.81
C LEU A 334 -5.30 17.88 1.23
N SER A 335 -4.29 18.31 0.47
CA SER A 335 -2.87 18.15 0.83
C SER A 335 -2.55 18.84 2.16
N ILE A 336 -3.04 20.08 2.35
CA ILE A 336 -2.88 20.83 3.59
C ILE A 336 -3.63 20.16 4.74
N LEU A 337 -4.84 19.68 4.48
CA LEU A 337 -5.65 18.96 5.47
C LEU A 337 -4.97 17.65 5.92
N GLY A 338 -4.46 16.85 4.98
CA GLY A 338 -3.72 15.62 5.25
C GLY A 338 -2.46 15.86 6.09
N PHE A 339 -1.72 16.92 5.76
CA PHE A 339 -0.59 17.36 6.56
C PHE A 339 -1.01 17.73 7.99
N GLY A 340 -2.05 18.56 8.15
CA GLY A 340 -2.58 18.95 9.46
C GLY A 340 -3.02 17.77 10.31
N CYS A 341 -3.78 16.82 9.72
CA CYS A 341 -4.20 15.60 10.40
C CYS A 341 -3.02 14.74 10.86
N THR A 342 -1.99 14.60 10.03
CA THR A 342 -0.79 13.83 10.38
C THR A 342 -0.03 14.50 11.53
N VAL A 343 0.19 15.83 11.46
CA VAL A 343 0.88 16.57 12.53
C VAL A 343 0.14 16.45 13.86
N VAL A 344 -1.19 16.57 13.87
CA VAL A 344 -1.99 16.38 15.09
C VAL A 344 -1.83 14.95 15.62
N THR A 345 -2.00 13.95 14.76
CA THR A 345 -1.91 12.54 15.15
C THR A 345 -0.53 12.20 15.73
N VAL A 346 0.54 12.59 15.02
CA VAL A 346 1.89 12.28 15.47
C VAL A 346 2.27 13.05 16.75
N THR A 347 1.76 14.27 16.92
CA THR A 347 1.95 15.03 18.16
C THR A 347 1.28 14.35 19.34
N VAL A 348 0.05 13.85 19.17
CA VAL A 348 -0.65 13.08 20.22
C VAL A 348 0.10 11.80 20.54
N LEU A 349 0.56 11.04 19.55
CA LEU A 349 1.35 9.83 19.76
C LEU A 349 2.68 10.13 20.46
N ALA A 350 3.35 11.21 20.08
CA ALA A 350 4.59 11.68 20.72
C ALA A 350 4.37 12.02 22.19
N LEU A 351 3.31 12.74 22.51
CA LEU A 351 2.95 13.09 23.90
C LEU A 351 2.63 11.84 24.72
N ILE A 352 1.85 10.90 24.19
CA ILE A 352 1.56 9.63 24.85
C ILE A 352 2.87 8.86 25.12
N THR A 353 3.74 8.77 24.12
CA THR A 353 5.03 8.08 24.24
C THR A 353 5.93 8.70 25.32
N LEU A 354 5.97 10.04 25.40
CA LEU A 354 6.75 10.75 26.41
C LEU A 354 6.15 10.62 27.82
N LEU A 355 4.82 10.63 27.95
CA LEU A 355 4.13 10.48 29.24
C LEU A 355 4.32 9.07 29.82
N PHE A 356 4.23 8.05 28.97
CA PHE A 356 4.34 6.63 29.36
C PHE A 356 5.72 6.03 29.03
N ARG A 357 6.76 6.86 28.99
CA ARG A 357 8.12 6.52 28.51
C ARG A 357 8.70 5.19 28.98
N ALA A 358 8.51 4.84 30.26
CA ALA A 358 9.02 3.59 30.81
C ALA A 358 8.04 2.43 30.56
N ASP A 359 6.73 2.67 30.64
CA ASP A 359 5.72 1.62 30.56
C ASP A 359 5.63 1.04 29.15
N VAL A 360 5.85 1.89 28.14
CA VAL A 360 5.90 1.45 26.72
C VAL A 360 7.00 0.42 26.51
N PHE A 361 8.20 0.64 27.03
CA PHE A 361 9.31 -0.31 26.86
C PHE A 361 9.26 -1.50 27.82
N ARG A 362 8.56 -1.37 28.97
CA ARG A 362 8.28 -2.51 29.86
C ARG A 362 7.42 -3.60 29.20
N LEU A 363 6.69 -3.27 28.11
CA LEU A 363 5.99 -4.28 27.30
C LEU A 363 6.96 -5.21 26.55
N TYR A 364 8.20 -4.77 26.33
CA TYR A 364 9.22 -5.50 25.56
C TYR A 364 10.29 -6.14 26.43
N THR A 365 10.66 -5.53 27.57
CA THR A 365 11.73 -6.02 28.44
C THR A 365 11.46 -5.72 29.91
N ASN A 366 11.88 -6.66 30.78
CA ASN A 366 11.91 -6.49 32.23
C ASN A 366 13.31 -6.15 32.75
N ASP A 367 14.33 -6.13 31.87
CA ASP A 367 15.70 -5.78 32.22
C ASP A 367 15.81 -4.26 32.45
N GLY A 368 16.23 -3.86 33.65
CA GLY A 368 16.33 -2.46 34.06
C GLY A 368 17.40 -1.69 33.29
N ASP A 369 18.54 -2.30 32.99
CA ASP A 369 19.66 -1.65 32.29
C ASP A 369 19.28 -1.42 30.82
N LEU A 370 18.71 -2.42 30.17
CA LEU A 370 18.19 -2.32 28.78
C LEU A 370 17.05 -1.29 28.68
N LEU A 371 16.15 -1.26 29.67
CA LEU A 371 15.09 -0.27 29.77
C LEU A 371 15.65 1.16 29.83
N ASN A 372 16.69 1.39 30.67
CA ASN A 372 17.32 2.70 30.78
C ASN A 372 17.94 3.16 29.46
N VAL A 373 18.61 2.27 28.73
CA VAL A 373 19.16 2.55 27.39
C VAL A 373 18.06 2.96 26.42
N CYS A 374 16.93 2.24 26.37
CA CYS A 374 15.80 2.56 25.51
C CYS A 374 15.15 3.91 25.87
N VAL A 375 14.98 4.19 27.18
CA VAL A 375 14.38 5.46 27.65
C VAL A 375 15.29 6.65 27.39
N ALA A 376 16.62 6.47 27.48
CA ALA A 376 17.59 7.55 27.21
C ALA A 376 17.53 8.06 25.76
N VAL A 377 17.19 7.21 24.80
CA VAL A 377 17.08 7.56 23.36
C VAL A 377 15.73 8.19 23.02
N LEU A 378 14.73 8.06 23.88
CA LEU A 378 13.37 8.47 23.58
C LEU A 378 13.19 9.93 23.12
N PRO A 379 13.89 10.94 23.67
CA PRO A 379 13.73 12.32 23.21
C PRO A 379 14.08 12.50 21.72
N ILE A 380 15.22 11.96 21.27
CA ILE A 380 15.62 12.04 19.86
C ILE A 380 14.73 11.16 18.97
N PHE A 381 14.33 9.98 19.47
CA PHE A 381 13.37 9.11 18.82
C PHE A 381 12.07 9.85 18.49
N VAL A 382 11.48 10.57 19.45
CA VAL A 382 10.24 11.32 19.24
C VAL A 382 10.41 12.43 18.20
N VAL A 383 11.54 13.14 18.23
CA VAL A 383 11.85 14.18 17.21
C VAL A 383 11.96 13.54 15.82
N ALA A 384 12.73 12.47 15.68
CA ALA A 384 12.90 11.75 14.41
C ALA A 384 11.55 11.23 13.90
N PHE A 385 10.72 10.67 14.78
CA PHE A 385 9.38 10.19 14.48
C PHE A 385 8.43 11.29 13.96
N MET A 386 8.45 12.48 14.57
CA MET A 386 7.65 13.62 14.11
C MET A 386 8.10 14.13 12.74
N VAL A 387 9.41 14.16 12.50
CA VAL A 387 9.98 14.60 11.22
C VAL A 387 9.65 13.59 10.11
N GLU A 388 9.83 12.27 10.37
CA GLU A 388 9.49 11.21 9.41
C GLU A 388 8.02 11.20 9.04
N ALA A 389 7.11 11.29 10.01
CA ALA A 389 5.68 11.32 9.72
C ALA A 389 5.28 12.52 8.86
N THR A 390 5.93 13.67 9.09
CA THR A 390 5.75 14.89 8.28
C THR A 390 6.32 14.70 6.87
N GLU A 391 7.52 14.15 6.77
CA GLU A 391 8.19 13.83 5.49
C GLU A 391 7.34 12.87 4.66
N MET A 392 6.83 11.82 5.26
CA MET A 392 6.03 10.80 4.60
C MET A 392 4.76 11.36 3.93
N VAL A 393 4.08 12.34 4.55
CA VAL A 393 2.91 12.97 3.93
C VAL A 393 3.31 13.79 2.70
N PHE A 394 4.42 14.51 2.75
CA PHE A 394 4.92 15.24 1.58
C PHE A 394 5.35 14.27 0.46
N ALA A 395 6.01 13.17 0.80
CA ALA A 395 6.32 12.09 -0.14
C ALA A 395 5.05 11.51 -0.78
N SER A 396 3.99 11.31 0.02
CA SER A 396 2.69 10.81 -0.44
C SER A 396 2.01 11.78 -1.41
N ILE A 397 2.08 13.10 -1.15
CA ILE A 397 1.55 14.14 -2.04
C ILE A 397 2.32 14.16 -3.36
N LEU A 398 3.66 14.12 -3.32
CA LEU A 398 4.50 14.04 -4.53
C LEU A 398 4.21 12.77 -5.34
N SER A 399 4.03 11.64 -4.66
CA SER A 399 3.67 10.38 -5.31
C SER A 399 2.29 10.44 -5.97
N ALA A 400 1.31 11.11 -5.35
CA ALA A 400 -0.02 11.33 -5.93
C ALA A 400 0.02 12.15 -7.22
N MET A 401 1.02 13.03 -7.35
CA MET A 401 1.31 13.83 -8.55
C MET A 401 2.09 13.06 -9.63
N GLY A 402 2.44 11.78 -9.41
CA GLY A 402 3.30 11.02 -10.31
C GLY A 402 4.79 11.33 -10.19
N GLN A 403 5.21 12.15 -9.21
CA GLN A 403 6.61 12.57 -9.02
C GLN A 403 7.41 11.57 -8.15
N VAL A 404 7.15 10.26 -8.34
CA VAL A 404 7.78 9.19 -7.55
C VAL A 404 9.31 9.18 -7.69
N HIS A 405 9.84 9.60 -8.85
CA HIS A 405 11.28 9.68 -9.06
C HIS A 405 11.97 10.67 -8.11
N ILE A 406 11.32 11.81 -7.78
CA ILE A 406 11.86 12.79 -6.83
C ILE A 406 11.95 12.19 -5.44
N THR A 407 10.88 11.50 -4.99
CA THR A 407 10.87 10.88 -3.66
C THR A 407 11.88 9.73 -3.57
N ALA A 408 11.98 8.91 -4.61
CA ALA A 408 12.91 7.78 -4.66
C ALA A 408 14.39 8.24 -4.65
N TRP A 409 14.76 9.17 -5.50
CA TRP A 409 16.14 9.66 -5.54
C TRP A 409 16.53 10.44 -4.28
N THR A 410 15.64 11.30 -3.78
CA THR A 410 15.90 12.03 -2.53
C THR A 410 16.10 11.08 -1.37
N SER A 411 15.23 10.08 -1.21
CA SER A 411 15.37 9.07 -0.16
C SER A 411 16.66 8.27 -0.31
N THR A 412 16.95 7.77 -1.50
CA THR A 412 18.19 7.01 -1.77
C THR A 412 19.44 7.83 -1.44
N LEU A 413 19.54 9.07 -1.93
CA LEU A 413 20.71 9.92 -1.68
C LEU A 413 20.82 10.32 -0.22
N ALA A 414 19.71 10.66 0.45
CA ALA A 414 19.72 11.02 1.87
C ALA A 414 20.19 9.84 2.73
N THR A 415 19.72 8.62 2.45
CA THR A 415 20.14 7.43 3.19
C THR A 415 21.64 7.13 3.01
N TRP A 416 22.14 7.14 1.77
CA TRP A 416 23.52 6.73 1.50
C TRP A 416 24.55 7.81 1.76
N LEU A 417 24.23 9.09 1.53
CA LEU A 417 25.17 10.20 1.66
C LEU A 417 25.04 10.95 3.00
N VAL A 418 23.93 10.79 3.71
CA VAL A 418 23.71 11.50 4.98
C VAL A 418 23.60 10.49 6.13
N GLU A 419 22.63 9.57 6.10
CA GLU A 419 22.34 8.67 7.24
C GLU A 419 23.52 7.75 7.56
N LEU A 420 24.00 6.94 6.59
CA LEU A 420 25.06 5.98 6.83
C LEU A 420 26.40 6.63 7.22
N PRO A 421 26.89 7.68 6.53
CA PRO A 421 28.10 8.37 6.97
C PRO A 421 27.93 9.04 8.33
N ALA A 422 26.79 9.67 8.60
CA ALA A 422 26.52 10.29 9.89
C ALA A 422 26.44 9.24 11.01
N ALA A 423 25.79 8.11 10.78
CA ALA A 423 25.72 7.01 11.73
C ALA A 423 27.12 6.51 12.10
N TYR A 424 27.98 6.27 11.09
CA TYR A 424 29.35 5.83 11.33
C TYR A 424 30.16 6.88 12.10
N VAL A 425 30.15 8.14 11.66
CA VAL A 425 30.92 9.21 12.28
C VAL A 425 30.42 9.48 13.70
N LEU A 426 29.10 9.68 13.88
CA LEU A 426 28.54 10.03 15.19
C LEU A 426 28.61 8.88 16.19
N ALA A 427 28.34 7.63 15.78
CA ALA A 427 28.27 6.51 16.69
C ALA A 427 29.65 5.89 17.00
N ILE A 428 30.54 5.79 15.99
CA ILE A 428 31.83 5.10 16.11
C ILE A 428 32.97 6.11 16.31
N VAL A 429 33.13 7.12 15.43
CA VAL A 429 34.29 8.03 15.48
C VAL A 429 34.18 9.01 16.66
N LEU A 430 32.99 9.53 16.94
CA LEU A 430 32.72 10.46 18.04
C LEU A 430 32.23 9.75 19.33
N GLU A 431 32.17 8.42 19.31
CA GLU A 431 31.77 7.60 20.45
C GLU A 431 30.40 7.97 21.05
N GLY A 432 29.48 8.50 20.20
CA GLY A 432 28.16 8.96 20.61
C GLY A 432 27.17 7.83 20.97
N GLY A 433 27.58 6.58 20.81
CA GLY A 433 26.84 5.39 21.22
C GLY A 433 25.48 5.22 20.51
N PHE A 434 24.52 4.62 21.21
CA PHE A 434 23.21 4.28 20.64
C PHE A 434 22.38 5.52 20.19
N ALA A 435 22.42 6.61 20.95
CA ALA A 435 21.69 7.82 20.59
C ALA A 435 22.16 8.43 19.24
N ALA A 436 23.43 8.23 18.89
CA ALA A 436 24.01 8.75 17.65
C ALA A 436 23.37 8.12 16.40
N LEU A 437 22.92 6.85 16.46
CA LEU A 437 22.17 6.21 15.37
C LEU A 437 20.84 6.94 15.11
N TRP A 438 20.15 7.34 16.16
CA TRP A 438 18.88 8.06 16.05
C TRP A 438 19.07 9.52 15.61
N TYR A 439 20.20 10.16 15.97
CA TYR A 439 20.56 11.47 15.41
C TYR A 439 20.82 11.38 13.91
N SER A 440 21.45 10.31 13.41
CA SER A 440 21.68 10.15 11.96
C SER A 440 20.37 9.95 11.18
N ILE A 441 19.43 9.15 11.73
CA ILE A 441 18.08 8.99 11.16
C ILE A 441 17.35 10.33 11.14
N CYS A 442 17.35 11.06 12.25
CA CYS A 442 16.72 12.39 12.32
C CYS A 442 17.30 13.36 11.30
N LEU A 443 18.63 13.38 11.14
CA LEU A 443 19.31 14.24 10.15
C LEU A 443 18.89 13.89 8.72
N MET A 444 18.83 12.60 8.38
CA MET A 444 18.38 12.12 7.08
C MET A 444 16.93 12.55 6.80
N GLU A 445 16.03 12.37 7.76
CA GLU A 445 14.62 12.77 7.63
C GLU A 445 14.45 14.28 7.44
N VAL A 446 15.23 15.09 8.16
CA VAL A 446 15.24 16.55 7.99
C VAL A 446 15.70 16.95 6.59
N VAL A 447 16.71 16.29 6.04
CA VAL A 447 17.19 16.54 4.67
C VAL A 447 16.08 16.20 3.66
N LYS A 448 15.46 15.02 3.75
CA LYS A 448 14.35 14.61 2.88
C LYS A 448 13.19 15.60 2.96
N LEU A 449 12.74 15.94 4.17
CA LEU A 449 11.68 16.91 4.41
C LEU A 449 11.99 18.28 3.78
N THR A 450 13.23 18.76 3.95
CA THR A 450 13.65 20.04 3.38
C THR A 450 13.54 20.02 1.86
N VAL A 451 14.01 18.98 1.20
CA VAL A 451 13.93 18.82 -0.26
C VAL A 451 12.47 18.81 -0.71
N TYR A 452 11.61 18.00 -0.05
CA TYR A 452 10.20 17.90 -0.44
C TYR A 452 9.43 19.20 -0.24
N VAL A 453 9.70 19.94 0.84
CA VAL A 453 9.12 21.28 1.06
C VAL A 453 9.54 22.26 -0.05
N VAL A 454 10.82 22.26 -0.43
CA VAL A 454 11.33 23.12 -1.50
C VAL A 454 10.69 22.77 -2.85
N VAL A 455 10.58 21.47 -3.15
CA VAL A 455 9.95 20.99 -4.38
C VAL A 455 8.47 21.35 -4.42
N LEU A 456 7.70 21.04 -3.36
CA LEU A 456 6.25 21.31 -3.30
C LEU A 456 5.93 22.81 -3.37
N ARG A 457 6.80 23.68 -2.84
CA ARG A 457 6.62 25.14 -3.00
C ARG A 457 6.78 25.62 -4.43
N ARG A 458 7.48 24.86 -5.28
CA ARG A 458 7.74 25.20 -6.69
C ARG A 458 6.77 24.53 -7.65
N ILE A 459 6.08 23.46 -7.22
CA ILE A 459 5.13 22.72 -8.05
C ILE A 459 3.84 23.53 -8.19
N ASP A 460 3.38 23.66 -9.43
CA ASP A 460 2.04 24.16 -9.75
C ASP A 460 1.04 22.98 -9.80
N PHE A 461 0.09 22.96 -8.86
CA PHE A 461 -0.95 21.94 -8.81
C PHE A 461 -1.82 21.92 -10.08
N ALA A 462 -2.01 23.09 -10.72
CA ALA A 462 -2.76 23.16 -11.96
C ALA A 462 -1.98 22.51 -13.13
N ALA A 463 -0.65 22.64 -13.16
CA ALA A 463 0.17 21.93 -14.14
C ALA A 463 0.11 20.41 -13.92
N MET A 464 0.18 19.95 -12.67
CA MET A 464 0.10 18.53 -12.34
C MET A 464 -1.27 17.93 -12.67
N ALA A 465 -2.35 18.69 -12.45
CA ALA A 465 -3.69 18.24 -12.84
C ALA A 465 -3.81 18.11 -14.38
N ARG A 466 -3.30 19.08 -15.14
CA ARG A 466 -3.26 19.00 -16.62
C ARG A 466 -2.43 17.80 -17.11
N GLU A 467 -1.29 17.54 -16.49
CA GLU A 467 -0.44 16.39 -16.82
C GLU A 467 -1.15 15.06 -16.50
N ALA A 468 -1.81 14.98 -15.34
CA ALA A 468 -2.61 13.81 -14.98
C ALA A 468 -3.72 13.55 -16.00
N VAL A 469 -4.47 14.58 -16.38
CA VAL A 469 -5.54 14.50 -17.39
C VAL A 469 -4.96 14.08 -18.75
N LYS A 470 -3.88 14.72 -19.19
CA LYS A 470 -3.22 14.38 -20.47
C LYS A 470 -2.79 12.91 -20.54
N ASN A 471 -2.26 12.37 -19.47
CA ASN A 471 -1.89 10.95 -19.39
C ASN A 471 -3.11 10.01 -19.46
N MET A 472 -4.33 10.55 -19.25
CA MET A 472 -5.58 9.80 -19.32
C MET A 472 -6.31 9.96 -20.66
N GLU A 473 -5.99 11.05 -21.44
CA GLU A 473 -6.63 11.38 -22.73
C GLU A 473 -5.94 10.73 -23.94
N VAL A 474 -4.76 10.15 -23.82
CA VAL A 474 -4.01 9.51 -24.93
C VAL A 474 -4.81 8.41 -25.68
N GLU A 475 -6.04 8.14 -25.25
CA GLU A 475 -6.94 7.16 -25.87
C GLU A 475 -7.79 7.69 -27.03
N ASP A 476 -8.20 8.97 -27.02
CA ASP A 476 -9.22 9.42 -28.00
C ASP A 476 -8.64 9.69 -29.38
N GLU A 477 -7.40 10.15 -29.50
CA GLU A 477 -6.79 10.42 -30.81
C GLU A 477 -6.59 9.16 -31.66
N GLY A 478 -6.38 7.99 -31.02
CA GLY A 478 -6.25 6.70 -31.71
C GLY A 478 -7.58 6.12 -32.21
N GLU A 479 -8.68 6.37 -31.48
CA GLU A 479 -10.02 5.91 -31.86
C GLU A 479 -10.66 6.82 -32.94
N GLU A 480 -10.46 8.15 -32.87
CA GLU A 480 -10.96 9.06 -33.91
C GLU A 480 -10.29 8.81 -35.26
N VAL A 481 -9.00 8.47 -35.30
CA VAL A 481 -8.30 8.11 -36.54
C VAL A 481 -8.80 6.78 -37.08
N ASN A 482 -9.11 5.80 -36.25
CA ASN A 482 -9.64 4.51 -36.70
C ASN A 482 -11.13 4.58 -37.12
N VAL A 483 -11.93 5.43 -36.46
CA VAL A 483 -13.34 5.67 -36.87
C VAL A 483 -13.37 6.44 -38.18
N ALA A 484 -12.52 7.46 -38.35
CA ALA A 484 -12.44 8.20 -39.62
C ALA A 484 -11.95 7.35 -40.80
N VAL A 485 -11.07 6.36 -40.55
CA VAL A 485 -10.64 5.39 -41.58
C VAL A 485 -11.72 4.31 -41.83
N ALA A 486 -12.52 3.94 -40.83
CA ALA A 486 -13.62 2.99 -40.97
C ALA A 486 -14.86 3.59 -41.62
N GLU A 487 -15.16 4.87 -41.40
CA GLU A 487 -16.27 5.58 -42.02
C GLU A 487 -16.03 5.91 -43.51
N GLY A 488 -14.77 5.99 -43.95
CA GLY A 488 -14.41 6.14 -45.35
C GLY A 488 -14.59 4.88 -46.19
N GLY A 489 -14.91 3.73 -45.59
CA GLY A 489 -14.97 2.43 -46.28
C GLY A 489 -16.28 1.66 -46.22
N ALA A 490 -17.35 2.14 -45.57
CA ALA A 490 -18.58 1.37 -45.41
C ALA A 490 -19.84 2.24 -45.45
N THR A 491 -20.32 2.51 -46.65
CA THR A 491 -21.76 2.69 -46.87
C THR A 491 -22.43 1.32 -46.78
N ALA A 492 -23.45 1.23 -45.90
CA ALA A 492 -24.44 0.17 -45.72
C ALA A 492 -24.06 -1.01 -44.79
N LEU A 493 -24.56 -1.00 -43.59
CA LEU A 493 -25.56 -1.90 -43.04
C LEU A 493 -25.80 -1.57 -41.55
N GLY A 494 -27.07 -1.36 -41.23
CA GLY A 494 -27.50 -0.79 -39.97
C GLY A 494 -27.63 -1.79 -38.81
N ALA A 495 -27.98 -1.18 -37.72
CA ALA A 495 -28.71 -1.63 -36.54
C ALA A 495 -27.94 -1.99 -35.24
N ASN A 496 -28.10 -1.06 -34.33
CA ASN A 496 -28.45 -1.29 -32.90
C ASN A 496 -27.62 -2.26 -32.04
N THR A 497 -26.77 -1.73 -31.19
CA THR A 497 -26.75 -2.09 -29.76
C THR A 497 -26.22 -0.92 -28.96
N GLY A 498 -27.10 0.01 -28.60
CA GLY A 498 -26.81 1.05 -27.60
C GLY A 498 -26.94 0.50 -26.20
N LEU A 499 -25.91 0.60 -25.41
CA LEU A 499 -25.99 0.58 -23.95
C LEU A 499 -25.41 1.90 -23.43
N PRO A 500 -26.22 2.78 -22.86
CA PRO A 500 -25.73 4.00 -22.24
C PRO A 500 -25.22 3.68 -20.85
N PHE A 501 -23.94 3.96 -20.56
CA PHE A 501 -23.42 3.98 -19.21
C PHE A 501 -23.71 5.35 -18.59
N PRO A 502 -24.47 5.45 -17.48
CA PRO A 502 -24.60 6.70 -16.76
C PRO A 502 -23.31 6.98 -15.97
N VAL A 503 -22.66 8.09 -16.29
CA VAL A 503 -21.60 8.66 -15.45
C VAL A 503 -22.23 9.02 -14.10
N PRO A 504 -21.75 8.51 -12.97
CA PRO A 504 -22.33 8.85 -11.66
C PRO A 504 -21.96 10.28 -11.27
N THR A 505 -22.87 11.21 -11.51
CA THR A 505 -22.81 12.60 -11.00
C THR A 505 -22.94 12.69 -9.46
N THR A 506 -23.01 11.56 -8.79
CA THR A 506 -23.29 11.46 -7.34
C THR A 506 -22.06 11.29 -6.45
N LEU A 507 -20.82 11.33 -6.98
CA LEU A 507 -19.60 11.28 -6.17
C LEU A 507 -19.37 12.55 -5.32
N LEU A 508 -20.23 13.53 -5.36
CA LEU A 508 -20.06 14.84 -4.73
C LEU A 508 -21.19 15.25 -3.76
N THR A 509 -22.08 14.34 -3.34
CA THR A 509 -23.07 14.69 -2.30
C THR A 509 -22.63 14.20 -0.91
N PRO A 510 -22.91 14.96 0.14
CA PRO A 510 -22.44 14.72 1.52
C PRO A 510 -22.83 13.39 2.15
N SER A 511 -23.79 12.68 1.61
CA SER A 511 -24.30 11.39 2.08
C SER A 511 -23.78 10.18 1.31
N GLY A 512 -22.94 10.35 0.31
CA GLY A 512 -22.64 9.32 -0.69
C GLY A 512 -21.79 8.12 -0.25
N LEU A 513 -21.10 8.19 0.89
CA LEU A 513 -20.30 7.07 1.39
C LEU A 513 -21.11 6.01 2.16
N VAL A 514 -22.30 6.37 2.65
CA VAL A 514 -23.19 5.46 3.40
C VAL A 514 -24.31 4.91 2.50
N HIS A 515 -24.80 5.70 1.52
CA HIS A 515 -25.94 5.32 0.68
C HIS A 515 -25.62 4.41 -0.52
N GLN A 516 -24.34 4.24 -0.90
CA GLN A 516 -24.00 3.33 -2.01
C GLN A 516 -24.25 1.85 -1.67
N TRP A 517 -24.41 1.52 -0.39
CA TRP A 517 -24.77 0.18 0.08
C TRP A 517 -26.27 -0.09 0.08
N ASP A 518 -27.10 0.94 0.28
CA ASP A 518 -28.56 0.80 0.37
C ASP A 518 -29.25 0.73 -1.01
N LEU A 519 -28.68 1.35 -2.05
CA LEU A 519 -29.28 1.36 -3.39
C LEU A 519 -29.18 0.03 -4.16
N VAL A 520 -28.30 -0.88 -3.72
CA VAL A 520 -28.18 -2.22 -4.33
C VAL A 520 -29.17 -3.20 -3.71
N ASP A 521 -29.60 -2.99 -2.46
CA ASP A 521 -30.56 -3.87 -1.78
C ASP A 521 -32.02 -3.55 -2.15
N ASP A 522 -32.38 -2.29 -2.42
CA ASP A 522 -33.76 -1.91 -2.77
C ASP A 522 -34.21 -2.39 -4.16
N GLY A 523 -33.29 -2.56 -5.10
CA GLY A 523 -33.60 -3.04 -6.46
C GLY A 523 -33.98 -4.53 -6.53
N VAL A 524 -33.47 -5.35 -5.62
CA VAL A 524 -33.71 -6.80 -5.61
C VAL A 524 -34.99 -7.14 -4.83
N HIS A 525 -35.34 -6.38 -3.82
CA HIS A 525 -36.55 -6.62 -3.02
C HIS A 525 -37.86 -6.14 -3.68
N GLN A 526 -37.82 -5.16 -4.59
CA GLN A 526 -39.05 -4.75 -5.29
C GLN A 526 -39.51 -5.76 -6.35
N HIS A 527 -38.57 -6.47 -7.02
CA HIS A 527 -38.98 -7.51 -7.98
C HIS A 527 -39.53 -8.78 -7.30
N GLN A 528 -39.16 -9.07 -6.06
CA GLN A 528 -39.72 -10.22 -5.33
C GLN A 528 -41.09 -9.91 -4.66
N ARG A 529 -41.38 -8.63 -4.34
CA ARG A 529 -42.68 -8.28 -3.76
C ARG A 529 -43.82 -8.28 -4.78
N HIS A 530 -43.57 -7.95 -6.05
CA HIS A 530 -44.59 -8.03 -7.09
C HIS A 530 -44.94 -9.47 -7.49
N SER A 531 -44.03 -10.43 -7.39
CA SER A 531 -44.33 -11.83 -7.73
C SER A 531 -45.07 -12.58 -6.63
N VAL A 532 -45.04 -12.11 -5.37
CA VAL A 532 -45.74 -12.75 -4.24
C VAL A 532 -47.17 -12.23 -4.05
N VAL A 533 -47.44 -10.98 -4.46
CA VAL A 533 -48.81 -10.42 -4.37
C VAL A 533 -49.71 -10.98 -5.44
N ASP A 534 -49.22 -11.27 -6.64
CA ASP A 534 -50.01 -11.87 -7.71
C ASP A 534 -50.34 -13.35 -7.48
N THR A 535 -49.57 -14.06 -6.64
CA THR A 535 -49.82 -15.47 -6.34
C THR A 535 -50.84 -15.64 -5.20
N VAL A 536 -51.08 -14.63 -4.36
CA VAL A 536 -52.02 -14.69 -3.25
C VAL A 536 -53.45 -14.26 -3.67
N GLN A 537 -53.58 -13.45 -4.71
CA GLN A 537 -54.91 -13.06 -5.25
C GLN A 537 -55.55 -14.10 -6.17
N SER A 538 -54.78 -15.08 -6.68
CA SER A 538 -55.30 -16.19 -7.49
C SER A 538 -55.79 -17.39 -6.71
N ALA A 539 -55.63 -17.42 -5.39
CA ALA A 539 -56.04 -18.54 -4.50
C ALA A 539 -57.29 -18.24 -3.66
N ALA A 540 -57.93 -17.09 -3.86
CA ALA A 540 -59.13 -16.66 -3.11
C ALA A 540 -60.33 -16.26 -4.01
N ALA A 541 -60.39 -16.83 -5.24
CA ALA A 541 -61.60 -16.77 -6.08
C ALA A 541 -62.00 -18.16 -6.55
#